data_5dbafa471bed7ca62569e045ecebd498
#
_entry.id   5dbafa471bed7ca62569e045ecebd498
#
_cell.length_a   1.000
_cell.length_b   1.000
_cell.length_c   1.000
_cell.angle_alpha   90.00
_cell.angle_beta   90.00
_cell.angle_gamma   90.00
#
_symmetry.space_group_name_H-M   'P 1'
#
loop_
_entity.id
_entity.type
_entity.pdbx_description
1 polymer ?
#
loop_
_entity_poly.entity_id
_entity_poly.type
_entity_poly.pdbx_seq_one_letter_code
_entity_poly.pdbx_strand_id
1 'polypeptide(L)'
;GHAYKGQPEGRVLLQRFKAGGGVLYDLEYLVGEDGRRVAAFGYWAGYAGAALSLKCWAAQARGGIAGPVRKVPSKDALLAQLGEELAGLGRPRAIIIGALGRVGTGAADLCDAMGVAVTKWDMTETASGGPFPEVLQHEIFLNCILARPGCPVFVPASAKTDARKLTVIGDIACDPTSDFSPIKVYDRATDWDAPALRVHDAPPLDVTAIDNLPSLMPVESSEDYAA
;
A
#
# COMPACT_ATOMS: atom_id res chain seq x y z
N GLY A 1 7.30 -6.08 16.49
CA GLY A 1 8.69 -6.44 16.15
C GLY A 1 8.76 -7.72 15.34
N HIS A 2 9.71 -7.81 14.44
CA HIS A 2 9.90 -9.00 13.60
C HIS A 2 11.03 -9.88 14.15
N ALA A 3 11.04 -10.08 15.48
CA ALA A 3 12.13 -10.75 16.18
C ALA A 3 12.41 -12.18 15.68
N TYR A 4 11.37 -12.87 15.19
CA TYR A 4 11.46 -14.25 14.71
C TYR A 4 11.52 -14.39 13.18
N LYS A 5 11.56 -13.29 12.44
CA LYS A 5 11.64 -13.29 10.96
C LYS A 5 13.08 -13.22 10.41
N GLY A 6 14.08 -13.46 11.25
CA GLY A 6 15.49 -13.47 10.83
C GLY A 6 16.10 -12.09 10.60
N GLN A 7 15.46 -11.02 11.00
CA GLN A 7 16.03 -9.67 10.92
C GLN A 7 17.25 -9.54 11.84
N PRO A 8 18.31 -8.83 11.43
CA PRO A 8 19.55 -8.72 12.21
C PRO A 8 19.35 -8.22 13.64
N GLU A 9 18.47 -7.24 13.83
CA GLU A 9 18.14 -6.62 15.12
C GLU A 9 17.36 -7.57 16.02
N GLY A 10 16.61 -8.51 15.45
CA GLY A 10 15.84 -9.52 16.19
C GLY A 10 16.71 -10.37 17.10
N ARG A 11 17.92 -10.73 16.66
CA ARG A 11 18.86 -11.51 17.47
C ARG A 11 19.28 -10.78 18.74
N VAL A 12 19.57 -9.49 18.64
CA VAL A 12 19.96 -8.66 19.79
C VAL A 12 18.81 -8.55 20.78
N LEU A 13 17.58 -8.34 20.28
CA LEU A 13 16.38 -8.27 21.12
C LEU A 13 16.17 -9.58 21.89
N LEU A 14 16.19 -10.72 21.21
CA LEU A 14 16.02 -12.05 21.81
C LEU A 14 17.10 -12.36 22.85
N GLN A 15 18.36 -11.99 22.59
CA GLN A 15 19.45 -12.15 23.55
C GLN A 15 19.23 -11.33 24.82
N ARG A 16 18.73 -10.09 24.71
CA ARG A 16 18.42 -9.25 25.86
C ARG A 16 17.28 -9.83 26.73
N PHE A 17 16.22 -10.33 26.11
CA PHE A 17 15.15 -11.02 26.82
C PHE A 17 15.67 -12.27 27.53
N LYS A 18 16.48 -13.10 26.86
CA LYS A 18 17.10 -14.28 27.45
C LYS A 18 17.99 -13.93 28.65
N ALA A 19 18.83 -12.92 28.53
CA ALA A 19 19.75 -12.50 29.59
C ALA A 19 19.00 -11.89 30.80
N GLY A 20 17.90 -11.19 30.57
CA GLY A 20 17.07 -10.59 31.62
C GLY A 20 16.04 -11.54 32.24
N GLY A 21 15.93 -12.79 31.78
CA GLY A 21 14.93 -13.76 32.26
C GLY A 21 13.47 -13.36 31.89
N GLY A 22 13.32 -12.45 30.93
CA GLY A 22 12.00 -11.99 30.47
C GLY A 22 11.37 -12.92 29.42
N VAL A 23 10.08 -12.72 29.16
CA VAL A 23 9.31 -13.42 28.13
C VAL A 23 8.91 -12.44 27.04
N LEU A 24 9.12 -12.81 25.79
CA LEU A 24 8.69 -12.04 24.61
C LEU A 24 7.55 -12.78 23.92
N TYR A 25 6.40 -12.14 23.84
CA TYR A 25 5.27 -12.59 23.01
C TYR A 25 5.28 -11.81 21.70
N ASP A 26 5.34 -12.52 20.57
CA ASP A 26 5.28 -11.92 19.25
C ASP A 26 3.86 -12.04 18.71
N LEU A 27 3.11 -10.93 18.71
CA LEU A 27 1.73 -10.86 18.23
C LEU A 27 1.61 -11.11 16.72
N GLU A 28 2.72 -11.05 15.98
CA GLU A 28 2.76 -11.37 14.55
C GLU A 28 2.26 -12.81 14.27
N TYR A 29 2.48 -13.72 15.20
CA TYR A 29 2.08 -15.13 15.09
C TYR A 29 0.81 -15.47 15.88
N LEU A 30 0.16 -14.46 16.47
CA LEU A 30 -1.11 -14.67 17.15
C LEU A 30 -2.22 -14.80 16.10
N VAL A 31 -2.75 -16.01 15.98
CA VAL A 31 -3.82 -16.33 15.03
C VAL A 31 -5.08 -16.80 15.77
N GLY A 32 -6.25 -16.48 15.22
CA GLY A 32 -7.52 -17.00 15.69
C GLY A 32 -7.76 -18.45 15.26
N GLU A 33 -8.92 -18.99 15.62
CA GLU A 33 -9.34 -20.34 15.24
C GLU A 33 -9.47 -20.53 13.72
N ASP A 34 -9.74 -19.43 12.98
CA ASP A 34 -9.83 -19.37 11.52
C ASP A 34 -8.45 -19.28 10.83
N GLY A 35 -7.34 -19.29 11.58
CA GLY A 35 -5.98 -19.15 11.08
C GLY A 35 -5.60 -17.74 10.66
N ARG A 36 -6.47 -16.75 10.83
CA ARG A 36 -6.16 -15.35 10.53
C ARG A 36 -5.45 -14.69 11.71
N ARG A 37 -4.58 -13.73 11.39
CA ARG A 37 -3.91 -12.92 12.40
C ARG A 37 -4.94 -12.12 13.20
N VAL A 38 -4.86 -12.21 14.52
CA VAL A 38 -5.72 -11.42 15.44
C VAL A 38 -5.28 -9.96 15.40
N ALA A 39 -4.01 -9.70 15.67
CA ALA A 39 -3.44 -8.36 15.67
C ALA A 39 -2.83 -8.04 14.30
N ALA A 40 -3.39 -7.07 13.58
CA ALA A 40 -2.89 -6.64 12.28
C ALA A 40 -3.33 -5.22 11.92
N PHE A 41 -2.42 -4.43 11.35
CA PHE A 41 -2.67 -3.06 10.89
C PHE A 41 -3.29 -2.95 9.50
N GLY A 42 -3.82 -4.06 8.93
CA GLY A 42 -4.17 -4.15 7.51
C GLY A 42 -5.12 -3.06 7.02
N TYR A 43 -6.18 -2.74 7.78
CA TYR A 43 -7.13 -1.70 7.40
C TYR A 43 -6.44 -0.33 7.22
N TRP A 44 -5.68 0.09 8.22
CA TRP A 44 -5.00 1.39 8.18
C TRP A 44 -3.82 1.44 7.21
N ALA A 45 -3.21 0.28 6.91
CA ALA A 45 -2.24 0.20 5.81
C ALA A 45 -2.91 0.50 4.46
N GLY A 46 -4.09 -0.08 4.22
CA GLY A 46 -4.89 0.19 3.03
C GLY A 46 -5.31 1.66 2.93
N TYR A 47 -5.86 2.18 4.01
CA TYR A 47 -6.33 3.56 4.09
C TYR A 47 -5.20 4.57 3.83
N ALA A 48 -4.06 4.41 4.50
CA ALA A 48 -2.88 5.27 4.33
C ALA A 48 -2.25 5.13 2.94
N GLY A 49 -2.17 3.90 2.40
CA GLY A 49 -1.63 3.66 1.07
C GLY A 49 -2.46 4.29 -0.05
N ALA A 50 -3.79 4.23 0.06
CA ALA A 50 -4.68 4.92 -0.86
C ALA A 50 -4.54 6.44 -0.75
N ALA A 51 -4.44 6.99 0.48
CA ALA A 51 -4.20 8.41 0.72
C ALA A 51 -2.91 8.89 0.06
N LEU A 52 -1.82 8.13 0.25
CA LEU A 52 -0.53 8.43 -0.35
C LEU A 52 -0.57 8.39 -1.87
N SER A 53 -1.27 7.41 -2.44
CA SER A 53 -1.45 7.30 -3.89
C SER A 53 -2.23 8.50 -4.47
N LEU A 54 -3.23 9.00 -3.75
CA LEU A 54 -3.95 10.22 -4.14
C LEU A 54 -3.06 11.47 -4.06
N LYS A 55 -2.20 11.59 -3.04
CA LYS A 55 -1.20 12.67 -2.97
C LYS A 55 -0.23 12.63 -4.15
N CYS A 56 0.24 11.43 -4.54
CA CYS A 56 1.09 11.26 -5.71
C CYS A 56 0.37 11.69 -6.98
N TRP A 57 -0.87 11.26 -7.17
CA TRP A 57 -1.68 11.64 -8.32
C TRP A 57 -1.95 13.15 -8.37
N ALA A 58 -2.27 13.79 -7.24
CA ALA A 58 -2.47 15.23 -7.17
C ALA A 58 -1.20 16.02 -7.52
N ALA A 59 -0.04 15.56 -7.05
CA ALA A 59 1.25 16.17 -7.38
C ALA A 59 1.55 16.06 -8.88
N GLN A 60 1.30 14.91 -9.49
CA GLN A 60 1.43 14.71 -10.95
C GLN A 60 0.50 15.63 -11.74
N ALA A 61 -0.77 15.76 -11.32
CA ALA A 61 -1.74 16.62 -11.98
C ALA A 61 -1.32 18.11 -11.98
N ARG A 62 -0.42 18.48 -11.06
CA ARG A 62 0.22 19.81 -10.99
C ARG A 62 1.61 19.86 -11.64
N GLY A 63 2.00 18.82 -12.37
CA GLY A 63 3.28 18.76 -13.11
C GLY A 63 4.49 18.41 -12.22
N GLY A 64 4.28 17.93 -10.99
CA GLY A 64 5.34 17.58 -10.05
C GLY A 64 5.43 16.10 -9.72
N ILE A 65 6.08 15.82 -8.60
CA ILE A 65 6.15 14.53 -7.91
C ILE A 65 5.85 14.78 -6.43
N ALA A 66 5.27 13.80 -5.74
CA ALA A 66 4.94 13.96 -4.32
C ALA A 66 6.21 14.20 -3.48
N GLY A 67 6.19 15.28 -2.70
CA GLY A 67 7.22 15.58 -1.72
C GLY A 67 7.02 14.84 -0.40
N PRO A 68 7.85 15.13 0.62
CA PRO A 68 7.80 14.47 1.92
C PRO A 68 6.41 14.48 2.55
N VAL A 69 6.01 13.34 3.10
CA VAL A 69 4.75 13.18 3.82
C VAL A 69 5.03 12.96 5.30
N ARG A 70 4.23 13.55 6.16
CA ARG A 70 4.37 13.46 7.62
C ARG A 70 3.11 12.87 8.24
N LYS A 71 3.28 12.24 9.40
CA LYS A 71 2.16 11.72 10.18
C LYS A 71 1.10 12.81 10.42
N VAL A 72 -0.14 12.40 10.38
CA VAL A 72 -1.28 13.27 10.66
C VAL A 72 -1.88 12.97 12.03
N PRO A 73 -2.48 13.98 12.69
CA PRO A 73 -3.04 13.81 14.03
C PRO A 73 -4.33 13.00 14.07
N SER A 74 -5.07 12.92 12.95
CA SER A 74 -6.34 12.19 12.86
C SER A 74 -6.76 11.90 11.43
N LYS A 75 -7.73 11.00 11.28
CA LYS A 75 -8.42 10.70 10.01
C LYS A 75 -8.99 11.97 9.38
N ASP A 76 -9.67 12.81 10.17
CA ASP A 76 -10.29 14.04 9.66
C ASP A 76 -9.24 15.03 9.14
N ALA A 77 -8.09 15.12 9.80
CA ALA A 77 -6.98 15.96 9.35
C ALA A 77 -6.40 15.44 8.02
N LEU A 78 -6.30 14.11 7.83
CA LEU A 78 -5.87 13.53 6.56
C LEU A 78 -6.85 13.85 5.44
N LEU A 79 -8.16 13.68 5.68
CA LEU A 79 -9.20 13.97 4.69
C LEU A 79 -9.23 15.45 4.31
N ALA A 80 -9.05 16.35 5.28
CA ALA A 80 -8.96 17.78 5.01
C ALA A 80 -7.75 18.12 4.13
N GLN A 81 -6.56 17.61 4.46
CA GLN A 81 -5.35 17.79 3.63
C GLN A 81 -5.55 17.27 2.20
N LEU A 82 -6.11 16.07 2.05
CA LEU A 82 -6.40 15.51 0.73
C LEU A 82 -7.43 16.34 -0.02
N GLY A 83 -8.45 16.86 0.67
CA GLY A 83 -9.44 17.77 0.08
C GLY A 83 -8.80 19.03 -0.51
N GLU A 84 -7.85 19.64 0.22
CA GLU A 84 -7.06 20.79 -0.25
C GLU A 84 -6.17 20.42 -1.45
N GLU A 85 -5.46 19.30 -1.35
CA GLU A 85 -4.57 18.84 -2.42
C GLU A 85 -5.32 18.46 -3.71
N LEU A 86 -6.56 18.01 -3.61
CA LEU A 86 -7.42 17.66 -4.73
C LEU A 86 -8.33 18.79 -5.19
N ALA A 87 -8.28 19.95 -4.55
CA ALA A 87 -9.10 21.11 -4.91
C ALA A 87 -8.80 21.58 -6.33
N GLY A 88 -9.85 21.79 -7.11
CA GLY A 88 -9.75 22.19 -8.52
C GLY A 88 -9.30 21.09 -9.49
N LEU A 89 -8.99 19.88 -8.99
CA LEU A 89 -8.70 18.71 -9.80
C LEU A 89 -9.97 17.85 -9.98
N GLY A 90 -10.04 17.10 -11.07
CA GLY A 90 -10.98 15.99 -11.20
C GLY A 90 -10.75 14.92 -10.15
N ARG A 91 -11.37 13.76 -10.36
CA ARG A 91 -11.07 12.56 -9.54
C ARG A 91 -10.54 11.46 -10.45
N PRO A 92 -9.45 10.78 -10.05
CA PRO A 92 -8.98 9.61 -10.77
C PRO A 92 -9.95 8.45 -10.57
N ARG A 93 -9.84 7.44 -11.42
CA ARG A 93 -10.43 6.13 -11.16
C ARG A 93 -9.35 5.23 -10.59
N ALA A 94 -9.70 4.46 -9.58
CA ALA A 94 -8.79 3.49 -8.98
C ALA A 94 -9.26 2.06 -9.24
N ILE A 95 -8.29 1.14 -9.36
CA ILE A 95 -8.55 -0.29 -9.28
C ILE A 95 -7.82 -0.84 -8.07
N ILE A 96 -8.52 -1.64 -7.27
CA ILE A 96 -7.97 -2.30 -6.09
C ILE A 96 -7.96 -3.80 -6.34
N ILE A 97 -6.81 -4.46 -6.24
CA ILE A 97 -6.70 -5.92 -6.24
C ILE A 97 -6.41 -6.40 -4.82
N GLY A 98 -7.21 -7.37 -4.35
CA GLY A 98 -7.32 -7.76 -2.94
C GLY A 98 -8.36 -6.91 -2.20
N ALA A 99 -9.40 -6.46 -2.91
CA ALA A 99 -10.38 -5.50 -2.42
C ALA A 99 -11.26 -6.02 -1.27
N LEU A 100 -11.43 -7.34 -1.15
CA LEU A 100 -12.27 -7.96 -0.11
C LEU A 100 -11.51 -8.20 1.21
N GLY A 101 -10.18 -8.06 1.17
CA GLY A 101 -9.34 -8.20 2.36
C GLY A 101 -9.37 -6.94 3.25
N ARG A 102 -8.82 -7.07 4.46
CA ARG A 102 -8.73 -5.96 5.43
C ARG A 102 -8.02 -4.72 4.84
N VAL A 103 -6.92 -4.93 4.11
CA VAL A 103 -6.16 -3.87 3.42
C VAL A 103 -7.01 -3.22 2.33
N GLY A 104 -7.62 -4.03 1.45
CA GLY A 104 -8.46 -3.54 0.36
C GLY A 104 -9.68 -2.76 0.84
N THR A 105 -10.30 -3.19 1.96
CA THR A 105 -11.41 -2.46 2.58
C THR A 105 -10.97 -1.06 3.01
N GLY A 106 -9.84 -0.94 3.72
CA GLY A 106 -9.33 0.37 4.13
C GLY A 106 -9.00 1.28 2.94
N ALA A 107 -8.41 0.71 1.88
CA ALA A 107 -8.14 1.46 0.65
C ALA A 107 -9.42 1.94 -0.05
N ALA A 108 -10.44 1.08 -0.11
CA ALA A 108 -11.74 1.41 -0.70
C ALA A 108 -12.47 2.50 0.09
N ASP A 109 -12.45 2.42 1.43
CA ASP A 109 -13.09 3.40 2.30
C ASP A 109 -12.47 4.79 2.17
N LEU A 110 -11.14 4.89 2.02
CA LEU A 110 -10.52 6.17 1.72
C LEU A 110 -10.95 6.71 0.35
N CYS A 111 -10.93 5.87 -0.67
CA CYS A 111 -11.34 6.25 -2.02
C CYS A 111 -12.78 6.78 -2.02
N ASP A 112 -13.69 6.09 -1.33
CA ASP A 112 -15.08 6.49 -1.19
C ASP A 112 -15.21 7.85 -0.48
N ALA A 113 -14.52 8.03 0.65
CA ALA A 113 -14.50 9.30 1.38
C ALA A 113 -14.00 10.49 0.54
N MET A 114 -13.13 10.22 -0.44
CA MET A 114 -12.59 11.25 -1.35
C MET A 114 -13.32 11.35 -2.69
N GLY A 115 -14.40 10.60 -2.88
CA GLY A 115 -15.20 10.61 -4.10
C GLY A 115 -14.48 10.00 -5.32
N VAL A 116 -13.59 9.05 -5.09
CA VAL A 116 -12.84 8.31 -6.11
C VAL A 116 -13.59 7.06 -6.50
N ALA A 117 -13.92 6.91 -7.79
CA ALA A 117 -14.58 5.71 -8.29
C ALA A 117 -13.60 4.51 -8.28
N VAL A 118 -14.03 3.39 -7.69
CA VAL A 118 -13.21 2.20 -7.48
C VAL A 118 -13.76 0.99 -8.23
N THR A 119 -12.88 0.34 -8.99
CA THR A 119 -13.07 -1.04 -9.48
C THR A 119 -12.46 -2.00 -8.45
N LYS A 120 -13.28 -2.89 -7.89
CA LYS A 120 -12.86 -3.84 -6.86
C LYS A 120 -12.65 -5.21 -7.46
N TRP A 121 -11.41 -5.71 -7.40
CA TRP A 121 -11.01 -7.04 -7.85
C TRP A 121 -10.42 -7.86 -6.71
N ASP A 122 -10.65 -9.17 -6.79
CA ASP A 122 -10.06 -10.14 -5.88
C ASP A 122 -9.68 -11.42 -6.66
N MET A 123 -9.67 -12.57 -5.99
CA MET A 123 -9.25 -13.84 -6.59
C MET A 123 -10.10 -14.25 -7.80
N THR A 124 -11.38 -13.92 -7.81
CA THR A 124 -12.29 -14.27 -8.92
C THR A 124 -11.89 -13.58 -10.20
N GLU A 125 -11.64 -12.26 -10.16
CA GLU A 125 -11.30 -11.46 -11.33
C GLU A 125 -9.88 -11.76 -11.83
N THR A 126 -8.99 -12.19 -10.94
CA THR A 126 -7.59 -12.50 -11.26
C THR A 126 -7.32 -13.97 -11.58
N ALA A 127 -8.33 -14.83 -11.49
CA ALA A 127 -8.20 -16.29 -11.68
C ALA A 127 -7.73 -16.69 -13.08
N SER A 128 -7.91 -15.84 -14.11
CA SER A 128 -7.47 -16.09 -15.49
C SER A 128 -5.94 -16.11 -15.65
N GLY A 129 -5.19 -15.59 -14.66
CA GLY A 129 -3.72 -15.53 -14.71
C GLY A 129 -3.14 -14.38 -15.53
N GLY A 130 -3.99 -13.52 -16.11
CA GLY A 130 -3.59 -12.35 -16.92
C GLY A 130 -3.37 -12.64 -18.41
N PRO A 131 -2.94 -11.64 -19.19
CA PRO A 131 -2.71 -10.26 -18.79
C PRO A 131 -3.96 -9.51 -18.34
N PHE A 132 -3.79 -8.40 -17.61
CA PHE A 132 -4.88 -7.59 -17.05
C PHE A 132 -4.84 -6.16 -17.62
N PRO A 133 -5.29 -5.94 -18.87
CA PRO A 133 -5.25 -4.60 -19.48
C PRO A 133 -6.12 -3.59 -18.72
N GLU A 134 -7.12 -4.04 -17.97
CA GLU A 134 -7.99 -3.20 -17.15
C GLU A 134 -7.21 -2.42 -16.10
N VAL A 135 -6.14 -3.00 -15.53
CA VAL A 135 -5.27 -2.32 -14.57
C VAL A 135 -4.66 -1.07 -15.20
N LEU A 136 -4.22 -1.17 -16.47
CA LEU A 136 -3.63 -0.04 -17.19
C LEU A 136 -4.64 1.02 -17.64
N GLN A 137 -5.95 0.75 -17.55
CA GLN A 137 -7.03 1.66 -17.91
C GLN A 137 -7.56 2.51 -16.75
N HIS A 138 -7.02 2.33 -15.53
CA HIS A 138 -7.29 3.15 -14.37
C HIS A 138 -6.11 4.08 -14.10
N GLU A 139 -6.37 5.26 -13.56
CA GLU A 139 -5.32 6.24 -13.25
C GLU A 139 -4.47 5.79 -12.03
N ILE A 140 -5.09 5.07 -11.09
CA ILE A 140 -4.44 4.55 -9.88
C ILE A 140 -4.68 3.04 -9.79
N PHE A 141 -3.61 2.29 -9.51
CA PHE A 141 -3.68 0.88 -9.11
C PHE A 141 -3.22 0.73 -7.66
N LEU A 142 -4.03 0.07 -6.82
CA LEU A 142 -3.72 -0.24 -5.43
C LEU A 142 -3.56 -1.74 -5.26
N ASN A 143 -2.33 -2.18 -4.99
CA ASN A 143 -2.02 -3.57 -4.69
C ASN A 143 -2.20 -3.83 -3.19
N CYS A 144 -3.25 -4.59 -2.85
CA CYS A 144 -3.62 -4.93 -1.49
C CYS A 144 -3.42 -6.42 -1.15
N ILE A 145 -2.65 -7.14 -1.98
CA ILE A 145 -2.35 -8.55 -1.74
C ILE A 145 -0.88 -8.77 -1.41
N LEU A 146 -0.60 -9.68 -0.52
CA LEU A 146 0.73 -10.23 -0.35
C LEU A 146 0.92 -11.36 -1.37
N ALA A 147 1.80 -11.14 -2.35
CA ALA A 147 2.06 -12.10 -3.40
C ALA A 147 2.70 -13.39 -2.86
N ARG A 148 2.34 -14.51 -3.49
CA ARG A 148 2.85 -15.85 -3.19
C ARG A 148 3.25 -16.54 -4.49
N PRO A 149 3.96 -17.67 -4.45
CA PRO A 149 4.21 -18.47 -5.64
C PRO A 149 2.93 -18.70 -6.44
N GLY A 150 2.98 -18.41 -7.75
CA GLY A 150 1.81 -18.51 -8.64
C GLY A 150 0.96 -17.24 -8.74
N CYS A 151 1.30 -16.16 -8.03
CA CYS A 151 0.64 -14.86 -8.21
C CYS A 151 0.88 -14.36 -9.65
N PRO A 152 -0.19 -13.99 -10.39
CA PRO A 152 -0.02 -13.44 -11.72
C PRO A 152 0.57 -12.03 -11.69
N VAL A 153 1.18 -11.62 -12.81
CA VAL A 153 1.71 -10.26 -12.96
C VAL A 153 0.56 -9.32 -13.30
N PHE A 154 0.33 -8.30 -12.45
CA PHE A 154 -0.70 -7.28 -12.68
C PHE A 154 -0.17 -6.10 -13.50
N VAL A 155 1.07 -5.68 -13.24
CA VAL A 155 1.75 -4.61 -13.98
C VAL A 155 3.06 -5.15 -14.55
N PRO A 156 3.10 -5.49 -15.84
CA PRO A 156 4.32 -5.98 -16.49
C PRO A 156 5.34 -4.86 -16.68
N ALA A 157 6.60 -5.20 -16.94
CA ALA A 157 7.66 -4.22 -17.17
C ALA A 157 7.38 -3.32 -18.39
N SER A 158 6.66 -3.83 -19.41
CA SER A 158 6.24 -3.09 -20.60
C SER A 158 5.27 -1.95 -20.28
N ALA A 159 4.57 -1.99 -19.14
CA ALA A 159 3.62 -0.95 -18.73
C ALA A 159 4.26 0.45 -18.66
N LYS A 160 5.58 0.58 -18.57
CA LYS A 160 6.29 1.87 -18.66
C LYS A 160 6.04 2.56 -19.99
N THR A 161 6.01 1.80 -21.09
CA THR A 161 5.91 2.28 -22.49
C THR A 161 4.61 1.94 -23.18
N ASP A 162 3.81 1.04 -22.61
CA ASP A 162 2.51 0.66 -23.15
C ASP A 162 1.51 1.83 -23.10
N ALA A 163 0.52 1.79 -23.98
CA ALA A 163 -0.59 2.73 -23.91
C ALA A 163 -1.40 2.50 -22.61
N ARG A 164 -1.44 3.49 -21.75
CA ARG A 164 -2.04 3.41 -20.43
C ARG A 164 -2.64 4.73 -19.95
N LYS A 165 -3.58 4.64 -19.04
CA LYS A 165 -4.04 5.74 -18.18
C LYS A 165 -3.37 5.68 -16.80
N LEU A 166 -2.80 4.52 -16.46
CA LEU A 166 -2.14 4.30 -15.18
C LEU A 166 -0.96 5.26 -15.01
N THR A 167 -1.01 6.06 -13.96
CA THR A 167 0.02 7.04 -13.61
C THR A 167 0.54 6.86 -12.20
N VAL A 168 -0.21 6.20 -11.31
CA VAL A 168 0.21 5.92 -9.94
C VAL A 168 -0.06 4.47 -9.57
N ILE A 169 0.94 3.84 -8.97
CA ILE A 169 0.85 2.51 -8.37
C ILE A 169 1.09 2.66 -6.87
N GLY A 170 0.09 2.31 -6.07
CA GLY A 170 0.23 2.12 -4.62
C GLY A 170 0.48 0.65 -4.31
N ASP A 171 1.74 0.26 -4.14
CA ASP A 171 2.07 -1.10 -3.69
C ASP A 171 2.08 -1.15 -2.16
N ILE A 172 0.90 -1.44 -1.60
CA ILE A 172 0.66 -1.46 -0.15
C ILE A 172 1.29 -2.71 0.49
N ALA A 173 1.48 -3.76 -0.28
CA ALA A 173 2.21 -4.96 0.16
C ALA A 173 3.71 -4.70 0.34
N CYS A 174 4.26 -3.73 -0.39
CA CYS A 174 5.64 -3.28 -0.32
C CYS A 174 6.67 -4.42 -0.40
N ASP A 175 6.59 -5.21 -1.46
CA ASP A 175 7.50 -6.36 -1.69
C ASP A 175 8.21 -6.26 -3.06
N PRO A 176 9.00 -5.20 -3.30
CA PRO A 176 9.61 -4.92 -4.60
C PRO A 176 10.64 -5.95 -5.04
N THR A 177 11.28 -6.64 -4.09
CA THR A 177 12.40 -7.56 -4.35
C THR A 177 11.96 -9.02 -4.44
N SER A 178 10.69 -9.31 -4.22
CA SER A 178 10.15 -10.67 -4.32
C SER A 178 10.09 -11.15 -5.77
N ASP A 179 10.51 -12.37 -6.01
CA ASP A 179 10.34 -13.04 -7.30
C ASP A 179 8.87 -13.13 -7.73
N PHE A 180 7.96 -13.12 -6.73
CA PHE A 180 6.52 -13.22 -6.91
C PHE A 180 5.81 -11.86 -6.98
N SER A 181 6.54 -10.73 -6.84
CA SER A 181 5.93 -9.40 -6.94
C SER A 181 5.10 -9.27 -8.23
N PRO A 182 3.82 -8.87 -8.14
CA PRO A 182 2.97 -8.72 -9.31
C PRO A 182 3.24 -7.43 -10.09
N ILE A 183 4.15 -6.59 -9.61
CA ILE A 183 4.47 -5.28 -10.17
C ILE A 183 5.93 -5.28 -10.61
N LYS A 184 6.17 -5.31 -11.94
CA LYS A 184 7.51 -5.49 -12.52
C LYS A 184 8.15 -4.18 -13.01
N VAL A 185 7.65 -3.02 -12.57
CA VAL A 185 8.13 -1.71 -13.03
C VAL A 185 9.08 -1.02 -12.06
N TYR A 186 9.28 -1.55 -10.87
CA TYR A 186 10.14 -0.97 -9.83
C TYR A 186 10.86 -2.05 -9.02
N ASP A 187 11.90 -1.68 -8.27
CA ASP A 187 12.84 -2.61 -7.62
C ASP A 187 13.25 -2.23 -6.19
N ARG A 188 12.70 -1.16 -5.64
CA ARG A 188 13.02 -0.68 -4.28
C ARG A 188 11.85 -0.01 -3.60
N ALA A 189 11.79 -0.14 -2.28
CA ALA A 189 10.83 0.58 -1.46
C ALA A 189 11.05 2.10 -1.53
N THR A 190 10.00 2.84 -1.23
CA THR A 190 10.03 4.28 -0.99
C THR A 190 9.96 4.56 0.52
N ASP A 191 10.14 5.82 0.91
CA ASP A 191 10.06 6.25 2.30
C ASP A 191 9.24 7.54 2.45
N TRP A 192 9.07 8.01 3.68
CA TRP A 192 8.27 9.19 3.98
C TRP A 192 8.89 10.52 3.50
N ASP A 193 10.19 10.55 3.26
CA ASP A 193 10.88 11.73 2.72
C ASP A 193 10.85 11.77 1.18
N ALA A 194 10.84 10.60 0.54
CA ALA A 194 10.69 10.41 -0.90
C ALA A 194 9.59 9.36 -1.19
N PRO A 195 8.30 9.73 -1.00
CA PRO A 195 7.20 8.77 -1.00
C PRO A 195 6.85 8.21 -2.40
N ALA A 196 7.33 8.85 -3.45
CA ALA A 196 7.10 8.46 -4.84
C ALA A 196 8.41 8.19 -5.57
N LEU A 197 8.47 7.04 -6.24
CA LEU A 197 9.53 6.69 -7.19
C LEU A 197 9.01 6.89 -8.60
N ARG A 198 9.53 7.88 -9.35
CA ARG A 198 9.23 8.05 -10.77
C ARG A 198 9.94 6.97 -11.57
N VAL A 199 9.18 6.06 -12.20
CA VAL A 199 9.70 4.95 -13.02
C VAL A 199 9.56 5.19 -14.52
N HIS A 200 8.81 6.22 -14.93
CA HIS A 200 8.70 6.71 -16.30
C HIS A 200 8.23 8.16 -16.30
N ASP A 201 8.76 8.99 -17.20
CA ASP A 201 8.55 10.44 -17.18
C ASP A 201 7.38 10.91 -18.06
N ALA A 202 7.19 10.32 -19.23
CA ALA A 202 6.19 10.80 -20.20
C ALA A 202 5.49 9.66 -20.95
N PRO A 203 4.24 9.34 -20.63
CA PRO A 203 3.44 9.86 -19.51
C PRO A 203 4.01 9.41 -18.18
N PRO A 204 3.86 10.19 -17.09
CA PRO A 204 4.45 9.86 -15.81
C PRO A 204 3.90 8.55 -15.25
N LEU A 205 4.76 7.80 -14.57
CA LEU A 205 4.37 6.64 -13.77
C LEU A 205 5.16 6.68 -12.46
N ASP A 206 4.45 6.87 -11.36
CA ASP A 206 5.00 6.87 -10.02
C ASP A 206 4.58 5.62 -9.27
N VAL A 207 5.49 5.10 -8.46
CA VAL A 207 5.21 3.99 -7.53
C VAL A 207 5.44 4.50 -6.11
N THR A 208 4.49 4.20 -5.22
CA THR A 208 4.66 4.34 -3.78
C THR A 208 4.64 2.97 -3.13
N ALA A 209 5.65 2.69 -2.31
CA ALA A 209 5.83 1.40 -1.64
C ALA A 209 6.55 1.61 -0.30
N ILE A 210 5.78 1.99 0.73
CA ILE A 210 6.29 2.24 2.08
C ILE A 210 5.90 1.08 2.99
N ASP A 211 6.88 0.48 3.65
CA ASP A 211 6.68 -0.71 4.48
C ASP A 211 5.81 -0.47 5.74
N ASN A 212 5.79 0.74 6.26
CA ASN A 212 5.11 1.08 7.51
C ASN A 212 3.97 2.11 7.35
N LEU A 213 3.12 1.93 6.34
CA LEU A 213 2.00 2.82 6.01
C LEU A 213 1.09 3.21 7.19
N PRO A 214 0.76 2.30 8.16
CA PRO A 214 -0.06 2.66 9.32
C PRO A 214 0.53 3.78 10.18
N SER A 215 1.83 4.02 10.11
CA SER A 215 2.50 5.11 10.85
C SER A 215 2.12 6.51 10.38
N LEU A 216 1.44 6.65 9.23
CA LEU A 216 0.83 7.90 8.79
C LEU A 216 -0.25 8.37 9.78
N MET A 217 -1.00 7.41 10.36
CA MET A 217 -2.13 7.62 11.24
C MET A 217 -1.95 6.82 12.53
N PRO A 218 -1.01 7.23 13.41
CA PRO A 218 -0.56 6.39 14.53
C PRO A 218 -1.63 6.19 15.60
N VAL A 219 -2.54 7.13 15.78
CA VAL A 219 -3.60 7.04 16.80
C VAL A 219 -4.60 5.96 16.39
N GLU A 220 -5.25 6.14 15.25
CA GLU A 220 -6.26 5.21 14.75
C GLU A 220 -5.70 3.81 14.54
N SER A 221 -4.48 3.73 14.01
CA SER A 221 -3.80 2.44 13.80
C SER A 221 -3.52 1.71 15.12
N SER A 222 -3.16 2.43 16.16
CA SER A 222 -2.88 1.85 17.48
C SER A 222 -4.16 1.44 18.20
N GLU A 223 -5.21 2.22 18.09
CA GLU A 223 -6.53 1.91 18.66
C GLU A 223 -7.12 0.65 18.02
N ASP A 224 -7.13 0.55 16.69
CA ASP A 224 -7.59 -0.63 15.95
C ASP A 224 -6.76 -1.88 16.28
N TYR A 225 -5.43 -1.71 16.48
CA TYR A 225 -4.56 -2.83 16.83
C TYR A 225 -4.77 -3.33 18.26
N ALA A 226 -5.23 -2.46 19.17
CA ALA A 226 -5.42 -2.76 20.58
C ALA A 226 -6.82 -3.32 20.89
N ALA A 227 -7.77 -3.17 19.97
CA ALA A 227 -9.16 -3.63 20.12
C ALA A 227 -9.28 -5.14 19.88
#